data_b16b83babd1d2a87e8f62a63a160bd80
#
_entry.id   b16b83babd1d2a87e8f62a63a160bd80
#
_cell.length_a   1.000
_cell.length_b   1.000
_cell.length_c   1.000
_cell.angle_alpha   90.00
_cell.angle_beta   90.00
_cell.angle_gamma   90.00
#
_symmetry.space_group_name_H-M   'P 1'
#
loop_
_entity.id
_entity.type
_entity.pdbx_description
1 polymer ?
#
loop_
_entity_poly.entity_id
_entity_poly.type
_entity_poly.pdbx_seq_one_letter_code
_entity_poly.pdbx_strand_id
1 'polypeptide(L)'
;MLVSELKEKLGLEYVHQASDVQVSDCYIGDMLSVVMSNAPEGAVWLTVQTNINITAVSVLAGIACVVVVEGMEPDVNTVLKAKEQDVNILKTEKSAYSLAKEISKLL
;
A
#
# COMPACT_ATOMS: atom_id res chain seq x y z
N MET A 1 -3.50 8.47 -11.56
CA MET A 1 -3.95 9.29 -10.41
C MET A 1 -2.90 9.21 -9.30
N LEU A 2 -2.83 10.24 -8.46
CA LEU A 2 -1.90 10.29 -7.34
C LEU A 2 -2.40 9.48 -6.15
N VAL A 3 -1.48 9.05 -5.28
CA VAL A 3 -1.83 8.35 -4.04
C VAL A 3 -2.83 9.17 -3.21
N SER A 4 -2.62 10.50 -3.12
CA SER A 4 -3.53 11.39 -2.37
C SER A 4 -4.95 11.39 -2.95
N GLU A 5 -5.08 11.34 -4.26
CA GLU A 5 -6.39 11.26 -4.92
C GLU A 5 -7.07 9.91 -4.63
N LEU A 6 -6.30 8.83 -4.70
CA LEU A 6 -6.80 7.50 -4.37
C LEU A 6 -7.31 7.46 -2.93
N LYS A 7 -6.52 8.00 -2.00
CA LYS A 7 -6.88 8.09 -0.58
C LYS A 7 -8.22 8.78 -0.39
N GLU A 8 -8.42 9.93 -1.01
CA GLU A 8 -9.65 10.70 -0.89
C GLU A 8 -10.85 9.97 -1.49
N LYS A 9 -10.69 9.43 -2.70
CA LYS A 9 -11.80 8.76 -3.41
C LYS A 9 -12.27 7.48 -2.71
N LEU A 10 -11.36 6.78 -2.03
CA LEU A 10 -11.67 5.50 -1.40
C LEU A 10 -11.86 5.59 0.11
N GLY A 11 -11.72 6.78 0.70
CA GLY A 11 -11.87 6.98 2.13
C GLY A 11 -10.81 6.24 2.94
N LEU A 12 -9.59 6.14 2.43
CA LEU A 12 -8.50 5.49 3.12
C LEU A 12 -7.90 6.42 4.17
N GLU A 13 -7.19 5.85 5.13
CA GLU A 13 -6.52 6.60 6.19
C GLU A 13 -5.01 6.46 6.05
N TYR A 14 -4.28 7.56 6.12
CA TYR A 14 -2.82 7.50 6.17
C TYR A 14 -2.35 6.97 7.52
N VAL A 15 -1.46 5.99 7.47
CA VAL A 15 -0.62 5.60 8.59
C VAL A 15 0.66 6.42 8.55
N HIS A 16 1.24 6.54 7.36
CA HIS A 16 2.34 7.46 7.07
C HIS A 16 2.22 8.00 5.66
N GLN A 17 2.18 9.33 5.54
CA GLN A 17 2.13 10.02 4.25
C GLN A 17 3.56 10.39 3.83
N ALA A 18 3.95 9.87 2.68
CA ALA A 18 5.25 10.16 2.05
C ALA A 18 5.04 11.02 0.80
N SER A 19 6.04 11.07 -0.08
CA SER A 19 5.95 11.78 -1.35
C SER A 19 4.76 11.29 -2.16
N ASP A 20 4.00 12.22 -2.74
CA ASP A 20 2.82 11.88 -3.53
C ASP A 20 3.25 11.44 -4.92
N VAL A 21 2.90 10.22 -5.29
CA VAL A 21 3.35 9.60 -6.54
C VAL A 21 2.17 9.04 -7.32
N GLN A 22 2.39 8.78 -8.61
CA GLN A 22 1.37 8.21 -9.49
C GLN A 22 1.13 6.73 -9.18
N VAL A 23 -0.14 6.34 -9.22
CA VAL A 23 -0.58 4.96 -9.11
C VAL A 23 -0.90 4.44 -10.49
N SER A 24 -0.34 3.30 -10.86
CA SER A 24 -0.50 2.74 -12.21
C SER A 24 -1.20 1.37 -12.23
N ASP A 25 -1.26 0.68 -11.10
CA ASP A 25 -1.78 -0.69 -11.04
C ASP A 25 -2.19 -1.04 -9.61
N CYS A 26 -2.74 -2.24 -9.43
CA CYS A 26 -3.11 -2.76 -8.12
C CYS A 26 -2.62 -4.20 -7.99
N TYR A 27 -2.03 -4.53 -6.86
CA TYR A 27 -1.53 -5.88 -6.59
C TYR A 27 -1.98 -6.33 -5.21
N ILE A 28 -2.46 -7.57 -5.11
CA ILE A 28 -2.89 -8.17 -3.85
C ILE A 28 -1.96 -9.33 -3.52
N GLY A 29 -1.38 -9.35 -2.33
CA GLY A 29 -0.56 -10.45 -1.90
C GLY A 29 0.03 -10.24 -0.52
N ASP A 30 0.26 -11.37 0.19
CA ASP A 30 0.75 -11.36 1.56
C ASP A 30 2.08 -12.09 1.73
N MET A 31 2.48 -12.85 0.72
CA MET A 31 3.78 -13.51 0.71
C MET A 31 4.80 -12.56 0.09
N LEU A 32 5.69 -12.02 0.92
CA LEU A 32 6.57 -10.91 0.52
C LEU A 32 7.47 -11.25 -0.68
N SER A 33 7.98 -12.48 -0.76
CA SER A 33 8.81 -12.90 -1.89
C SER A 33 8.05 -12.90 -3.21
N VAL A 34 6.77 -13.26 -3.18
CA VAL A 34 5.90 -13.25 -4.37
C VAL A 34 5.59 -11.81 -4.77
N VAL A 35 5.27 -10.97 -3.81
CA VAL A 35 5.01 -9.54 -4.07
C VAL A 35 6.23 -8.90 -4.70
N MET A 36 7.42 -9.14 -4.13
CA MET A 36 8.66 -8.57 -4.65
C MET A 36 8.94 -8.98 -6.10
N SER A 37 8.62 -10.22 -6.46
CA SER A 37 8.86 -10.75 -7.80
C SER A 37 7.82 -10.31 -8.83
N ASN A 38 6.58 -10.06 -8.41
CA ASN A 38 5.45 -9.92 -9.34
C ASN A 38 4.72 -8.60 -9.31
N ALA A 39 4.81 -7.83 -8.23
CA ALA A 39 4.09 -6.56 -8.14
C ALA A 39 4.64 -5.56 -9.15
N PRO A 40 3.77 -4.94 -9.97
CA PRO A 40 4.23 -3.94 -10.94
C PRO A 40 4.73 -2.68 -10.25
N GLU A 41 5.71 -2.03 -10.85
CA GLU A 41 6.17 -0.71 -10.42
C GLU A 41 4.99 0.28 -10.46
N GLY A 42 4.85 1.09 -9.43
CA GLY A 42 3.75 2.05 -9.31
C GLY A 42 2.44 1.46 -8.81
N ALA A 43 2.42 0.21 -8.38
CA ALA A 43 1.20 -0.43 -7.90
C ALA A 43 0.76 0.08 -6.53
N VAL A 44 -0.54 0.03 -6.29
CA VAL A 44 -1.11 0.00 -4.94
C VAL A 44 -1.04 -1.44 -4.48
N TRP A 45 -0.37 -1.69 -3.39
CA TRP A 45 -0.23 -3.04 -2.83
C TRP A 45 -1.18 -3.23 -1.66
N LEU A 46 -2.14 -4.15 -1.80
CA LEU A 46 -3.11 -4.51 -0.76
C LEU A 46 -2.61 -5.74 -0.02
N THR A 47 -2.50 -5.63 1.31
CA THR A 47 -1.94 -6.71 2.12
C THR A 47 -2.48 -6.67 3.54
N VAL A 48 -2.44 -7.81 4.24
CA VAL A 48 -2.68 -7.89 5.69
C VAL A 48 -1.37 -7.88 6.49
N GLN A 49 -0.23 -7.84 5.82
CA GLN A 49 1.07 -7.79 6.48
C GLN A 49 1.27 -6.45 7.19
N THR A 50 1.81 -6.50 8.40
CA THR A 50 1.98 -5.32 9.25
C THR A 50 3.43 -5.09 9.68
N ASN A 51 4.33 -6.02 9.37
CA ASN A 51 5.72 -5.99 9.86
C ASN A 51 6.60 -5.05 9.02
N ILE A 52 7.78 -4.76 9.57
CA ILE A 52 8.74 -3.82 8.99
C ILE A 52 9.18 -4.18 7.56
N ASN A 53 9.12 -5.47 7.20
CA ASN A 53 9.60 -5.91 5.88
C ASN A 53 8.73 -5.40 4.73
N ILE A 54 7.49 -4.95 4.98
CA ILE A 54 6.67 -4.36 3.92
C ILE A 54 7.32 -3.09 3.36
N THR A 55 8.07 -2.37 4.16
CA THR A 55 8.75 -1.15 3.70
C THR A 55 9.88 -1.49 2.74
N ALA A 56 10.69 -2.51 3.06
CA ALA A 56 11.76 -2.96 2.18
C ALA A 56 11.23 -3.46 0.84
N VAL A 57 10.17 -4.27 0.87
CA VAL A 57 9.52 -4.77 -0.35
C VAL A 57 8.97 -3.62 -1.19
N SER A 58 8.34 -2.63 -0.57
CA SER A 58 7.80 -1.46 -1.26
C SER A 58 8.88 -0.69 -2.02
N VAL A 59 10.02 -0.48 -1.38
CA VAL A 59 11.15 0.23 -2.02
C VAL A 59 11.70 -0.59 -3.19
N LEU A 60 11.97 -1.88 -2.97
CA LEU A 60 12.59 -2.75 -3.99
C LEU A 60 11.68 -2.98 -5.19
N ALA A 61 10.38 -3.10 -4.98
CA ALA A 61 9.42 -3.33 -6.06
C ALA A 61 8.92 -2.03 -6.71
N GLY A 62 9.27 -0.87 -6.17
CA GLY A 62 8.80 0.41 -6.69
C GLY A 62 7.31 0.63 -6.47
N ILE A 63 6.76 0.17 -5.35
CA ILE A 63 5.34 0.28 -4.99
C ILE A 63 4.99 1.74 -4.74
N ALA A 64 3.85 2.20 -5.26
CA ALA A 64 3.38 3.57 -5.04
C ALA A 64 2.89 3.77 -3.60
N CYS A 65 2.14 2.82 -3.09
CA CYS A 65 1.68 2.82 -1.69
C CYS A 65 1.26 1.43 -1.25
N VAL A 66 1.38 1.18 0.05
CA VAL A 66 0.86 -0.03 0.68
C VAL A 66 -0.45 0.33 1.35
N VAL A 67 -1.50 -0.46 1.12
CA VAL A 67 -2.75 -0.33 1.86
C VAL A 67 -2.94 -1.59 2.70
N VAL A 68 -2.88 -1.43 4.01
CA VAL A 68 -3.12 -2.53 4.96
C VAL A 68 -4.62 -2.67 5.14
N VAL A 69 -5.14 -3.84 4.80
CA VAL A 69 -6.59 -4.11 4.76
C VAL A 69 -7.06 -4.87 5.99
N GLU A 70 -8.37 -5.13 6.08
CA GLU A 70 -9.03 -5.90 7.14
C GLU A 70 -8.89 -5.29 8.53
N GLY A 71 -8.71 -3.98 8.64
CA GLY A 71 -8.57 -3.32 9.93
C GLY A 71 -7.26 -3.61 10.64
N MET A 72 -6.28 -4.18 9.96
CA MET A 72 -4.98 -4.48 10.57
C MET A 72 -4.18 -3.20 10.78
N GLU A 73 -3.39 -3.17 11.86
CA GLU A 73 -2.55 -2.04 12.23
C GLU A 73 -1.07 -2.34 11.96
N PRO A 74 -0.38 -1.54 11.15
CA PRO A 74 1.07 -1.67 11.00
C PRO A 74 1.80 -1.50 12.32
N ASP A 75 2.87 -2.26 12.52
CA ASP A 75 3.68 -2.18 13.72
C ASP A 75 4.34 -0.79 13.82
N VAL A 76 4.64 -0.35 15.04
CA VAL A 76 5.30 0.95 15.27
C VAL A 76 6.61 1.04 14.50
N ASN A 77 7.40 -0.03 14.50
CA ASN A 77 8.68 -0.07 13.77
C ASN A 77 8.48 0.07 12.25
N THR A 78 7.38 -0.46 11.73
CA THR A 78 7.02 -0.32 10.32
C THR A 78 6.76 1.14 9.97
N VAL A 79 6.04 1.85 10.81
CA VAL A 79 5.74 3.28 10.61
C VAL A 79 7.03 4.10 10.62
N LEU A 80 7.92 3.83 11.58
CA LEU A 80 9.19 4.53 11.67
C LEU A 80 10.06 4.29 10.43
N LYS A 81 10.09 3.05 9.95
CA LYS A 81 10.85 2.70 8.75
C LYS A 81 10.26 3.34 7.49
N ALA A 82 8.94 3.41 7.40
CA ALA A 82 8.25 4.07 6.29
C ALA A 82 8.66 5.56 6.20
N LYS A 83 8.80 6.22 7.34
CA LYS A 83 9.26 7.60 7.39
C LYS A 83 10.69 7.74 6.87
N GLU A 84 11.58 6.84 7.26
CA GLU A 84 12.97 6.85 6.80
C GLU A 84 13.09 6.57 5.29
N GLN A 85 12.25 5.70 4.77
CA GLN A 85 12.34 5.21 3.39
C GLN A 85 11.37 5.90 2.43
N ASP A 86 10.62 6.91 2.88
CA ASP A 86 9.64 7.63 2.05
C ASP A 86 8.58 6.70 1.45
N VAL A 87 8.01 5.83 2.26
CA VAL A 87 6.99 4.87 1.84
C VAL A 87 5.61 5.31 2.31
N ASN A 88 4.65 5.40 1.38
CA ASN A 88 3.25 5.69 1.70
C ASN A 88 2.59 4.42 2.25
N ILE A 89 2.07 4.49 3.47
CA ILE A 89 1.30 3.41 4.07
C ILE A 89 -0.07 3.96 4.47
N LEU A 90 -1.12 3.28 3.98
CA LEU A 90 -2.50 3.60 4.31
C LEU A 90 -3.16 2.37 4.92
N LYS A 91 -4.32 2.55 5.50
CA LYS A 91 -5.09 1.45 6.08
C LYS A 91 -6.58 1.61 5.80
N THR A 92 -7.30 0.49 5.88
CA THR A 92 -8.75 0.44 5.71
C THR A 92 -9.32 -0.76 6.46
N GLU A 93 -10.59 -0.64 6.87
CA GLU A 93 -11.34 -1.77 7.44
C GLU A 93 -11.83 -2.74 6.36
N LYS A 94 -11.86 -2.31 5.10
CA LYS A 94 -12.34 -3.11 3.99
C LYS A 94 -11.45 -4.32 3.72
N SER A 95 -12.04 -5.36 3.11
CA SER A 95 -11.28 -6.50 2.60
C SER A 95 -10.51 -6.10 1.34
N ALA A 96 -9.50 -6.90 1.00
CA ALA A 96 -8.73 -6.68 -0.24
C ALA A 96 -9.65 -6.71 -1.46
N TYR A 97 -10.60 -7.66 -1.50
CA TYR A 97 -11.52 -7.78 -2.64
C TYR A 97 -12.40 -6.54 -2.78
N SER A 98 -13.04 -6.08 -1.67
CA SER A 98 -13.89 -4.90 -1.71
C SER A 98 -13.13 -3.68 -2.18
N LEU A 99 -11.92 -3.49 -1.67
CA LEU A 99 -11.09 -2.34 -2.06
C LEU A 99 -10.64 -2.46 -3.52
N ALA A 100 -10.21 -3.64 -3.95
CA ALA A 100 -9.78 -3.86 -5.33
C ALA A 100 -10.88 -3.59 -6.34
N LYS A 101 -12.13 -3.95 -6.01
CA LYS A 101 -13.30 -3.64 -6.86
C LYS A 101 -13.43 -2.13 -7.06
N GLU A 102 -13.26 -1.35 -6.01
CA GLU A 102 -13.35 0.11 -6.11
C GLU A 102 -12.17 0.67 -6.90
N ILE A 103 -10.96 0.18 -6.65
CA ILE A 103 -9.76 0.60 -7.37
C ILE A 103 -9.89 0.31 -8.87
N SER A 104 -10.46 -0.83 -9.24
CA SER A 104 -10.60 -1.23 -10.63
C SER A 104 -11.48 -0.27 -11.46
N LYS A 105 -12.32 0.51 -10.80
CA LYS A 105 -13.15 1.52 -11.45
C LYS A 105 -12.40 2.83 -11.69
N LEU A 106 -11.25 3.02 -11.04
CA LEU A 106 -10.47 4.24 -11.08
C LEU A 106 -9.24 4.14 -11.98
N LEU A 107 -8.74 2.94 -12.19
CA LEU A 107 -7.54 2.68 -12.99
C LEU A 107 -7.84 1.99 -14.36
#